data_609ab1374cca6d2407c550383ac3da53
#
_entry.id   609ab1374cca6d2407c550383ac3da53
#
_cell.length_a   1.000
_cell.length_b   1.000
_cell.length_c   1.000
_cell.angle_alpha   90.00
_cell.angle_beta   90.00
_cell.angle_gamma   90.00
#
_symmetry.space_group_name_H-M   'P 1'
#
loop_
_entity.id
_entity.type
_entity.pdbx_description
1 polymer ?
#
loop_
_entity_poly.entity_id
_entity_poly.type
_entity_poly.pdbx_seq_one_letter_code
_entity_poly.pdbx_strand_id
1 'polypeptide(L)'
;MGNLTVTVPEGMSKDALRSEHYNATVTKFLEVHDALVIFQVKADFPLPAYKPGQYVSMGLGWWEDRSEGCGKDKLMVLGDRLDDLKDDEQEATAEEKEKLTNEYEKLVQKLIKRSYSICHPVLEEDGDFADPLKDNSLEFYITIIRGWDDGDTAPLLTPRFALLGEGDRIFMQPKITGFYTLDGVPKESDLIFGATGTGEAPHNPMIAWLLQNGHEGQIVSIVCARYLEDLAYVDVHHSLEERFENYHYVILTTRDLPPDTPKVYVQDYLKNGSLEELLGKPIDPSRHFFLCGNPDMVGAPKRVKGK
;
A
#
# COMPACT_ATOMS: atom_id res chain seq x y z
N MET A 1 -10.56 18.38 -0.61
CA MET A 1 -9.11 18.65 -0.41
C MET A 1 -8.61 19.50 -1.56
N GLY A 2 -7.68 20.42 -1.30
CA GLY A 2 -7.03 21.18 -2.36
C GLY A 2 -6.00 20.34 -3.13
N ASN A 3 -5.73 20.73 -4.37
CA ASN A 3 -4.74 20.08 -5.22
C ASN A 3 -3.57 21.03 -5.47
N LEU A 4 -2.38 20.49 -5.48
CA LEU A 4 -1.22 21.14 -6.08
C LEU A 4 -1.18 20.73 -7.56
N THR A 5 -1.48 21.69 -8.43
CA THR A 5 -1.56 21.47 -9.88
C THR A 5 -0.17 21.38 -10.50
N VAL A 6 0.04 20.41 -11.37
CA VAL A 6 1.23 20.29 -12.21
C VAL A 6 0.91 20.87 -13.59
N THR A 7 1.69 21.85 -14.01
CA THR A 7 1.62 22.43 -15.36
C THR A 7 2.49 21.61 -16.31
N VAL A 8 1.94 21.16 -17.43
CA VAL A 8 2.75 20.53 -18.49
C VAL A 8 3.26 21.58 -19.48
N PRO A 9 4.44 21.38 -20.09
CA PRO A 9 4.99 22.30 -21.10
C PRO A 9 4.06 22.52 -22.29
N GLU A 10 4.21 23.66 -22.95
CA GLU A 10 3.45 23.98 -24.17
C GLU A 10 3.65 22.88 -25.23
N GLY A 11 2.56 22.46 -25.85
CA GLY A 11 2.53 21.36 -26.81
C GLY A 11 2.40 19.95 -26.20
N MET A 12 2.47 19.81 -24.86
CA MET A 12 2.15 18.57 -24.17
C MET A 12 0.72 18.58 -23.67
N SER A 13 0.11 17.38 -23.61
CA SER A 13 -1.22 17.17 -23.03
C SER A 13 -1.18 16.05 -21.99
N LYS A 14 -1.75 16.29 -20.80
CA LYS A 14 -1.91 15.25 -19.77
C LYS A 14 -2.68 14.06 -20.33
N ASP A 15 -3.72 14.28 -21.13
CA ASP A 15 -4.53 13.22 -21.71
C ASP A 15 -3.77 12.39 -22.74
N ALA A 16 -2.90 13.01 -23.54
CA ALA A 16 -2.02 12.27 -24.45
C ALA A 16 -1.04 11.40 -23.67
N LEU A 17 -0.43 11.92 -22.60
CA LEU A 17 0.48 11.17 -21.73
C LEU A 17 -0.23 10.02 -21.01
N ARG A 18 -1.46 10.24 -20.52
CA ARG A 18 -2.30 9.17 -19.94
C ARG A 18 -2.60 8.09 -20.95
N SER A 19 -3.01 8.48 -22.16
CA SER A 19 -3.32 7.53 -23.24
C SER A 19 -2.11 6.68 -23.66
N GLU A 20 -0.92 7.25 -23.64
CA GLU A 20 0.32 6.56 -23.98
C GLU A 20 0.77 5.59 -22.89
N HIS A 21 0.62 5.97 -21.63
CA HIS A 21 1.29 5.28 -20.52
C HIS A 21 0.36 4.45 -19.65
N TYR A 22 -0.94 4.73 -19.59
CA TYR A 22 -1.85 4.06 -18.67
C TYR A 22 -2.56 2.90 -19.34
N ASN A 23 -2.67 1.81 -18.60
CA ASN A 23 -3.16 0.52 -19.09
C ASN A 23 -4.05 -0.21 -18.08
N ALA A 24 -4.60 0.55 -17.13
CA ALA A 24 -5.54 0.02 -16.16
C ALA A 24 -6.49 1.14 -15.68
N THR A 25 -7.65 0.76 -15.18
CA THR A 25 -8.71 1.68 -14.72
C THR A 25 -9.05 1.39 -13.27
N VAL A 26 -9.19 2.42 -12.45
CA VAL A 26 -9.75 2.33 -11.10
C VAL A 26 -11.25 2.04 -11.22
N THR A 27 -11.70 0.89 -10.72
CA THR A 27 -13.10 0.45 -10.79
C THR A 27 -13.86 0.63 -9.50
N LYS A 28 -13.16 0.75 -8.38
CA LYS A 28 -13.72 1.05 -7.07
C LYS A 28 -12.71 1.89 -6.30
N PHE A 29 -13.18 2.92 -5.61
CA PHE A 29 -12.36 3.75 -4.74
C PHE A 29 -13.11 4.01 -3.43
N LEU A 30 -12.55 3.52 -2.33
CA LEU A 30 -13.08 3.68 -0.98
C LEU A 30 -12.07 4.45 -0.14
N GLU A 31 -12.43 5.67 0.26
CA GLU A 31 -11.71 6.41 1.28
C GLU A 31 -12.17 5.87 2.65
N VAL A 32 -11.33 5.07 3.31
CA VAL A 32 -11.59 4.57 4.67
C VAL A 32 -11.53 5.75 5.64
N HIS A 33 -10.49 6.55 5.53
CA HIS A 33 -10.34 7.89 6.11
C HIS A 33 -9.28 8.67 5.30
N ASP A 34 -9.00 9.91 5.67
CA ASP A 34 -8.16 10.83 4.90
C ASP A 34 -6.72 10.34 4.62
N ALA A 35 -6.22 9.37 5.39
CA ALA A 35 -4.89 8.78 5.23
C ALA A 35 -4.91 7.30 4.77
N LEU A 36 -6.08 6.72 4.46
CA LEU A 36 -6.21 5.31 4.18
C LEU A 36 -7.25 5.03 3.10
N VAL A 37 -6.85 4.36 2.04
CA VAL A 37 -7.71 4.05 0.90
C VAL A 37 -7.63 2.58 0.51
N ILE A 38 -8.76 2.06 0.04
CA ILE A 38 -8.86 0.80 -0.70
C ILE A 38 -9.33 1.13 -2.10
N PHE A 39 -8.67 0.59 -3.10
CA PHE A 39 -9.16 0.71 -4.47
C PHE A 39 -8.91 -0.55 -5.28
N GLN A 40 -9.82 -0.80 -6.23
CA GLN A 40 -9.71 -1.88 -7.20
C GLN A 40 -9.29 -1.32 -8.54
N VAL A 41 -8.44 -2.07 -9.23
CA VAL A 41 -7.90 -1.69 -10.54
C VAL A 41 -8.12 -2.83 -11.52
N LYS A 42 -8.85 -2.54 -12.59
CA LYS A 42 -9.06 -3.44 -13.72
C LYS A 42 -7.97 -3.22 -14.77
N ALA A 43 -7.26 -4.28 -15.10
CA ALA A 43 -6.24 -4.23 -16.16
C ALA A 43 -6.86 -4.26 -17.56
N ASP A 44 -6.24 -3.55 -18.53
CA ASP A 44 -6.62 -3.62 -19.96
C ASP A 44 -6.04 -4.86 -20.66
N PHE A 45 -5.21 -5.62 -19.95
CA PHE A 45 -4.56 -6.84 -20.41
C PHE A 45 -4.93 -8.01 -19.49
N PRO A 46 -4.86 -9.27 -19.96
CA PRO A 46 -5.11 -10.42 -19.10
C PRO A 46 -4.13 -10.49 -17.94
N LEU A 47 -4.63 -10.54 -16.70
CA LEU A 47 -3.80 -10.73 -15.53
C LEU A 47 -3.23 -12.14 -15.51
N PRO A 48 -1.93 -12.32 -15.25
CA PRO A 48 -1.36 -13.65 -15.04
C PRO A 48 -1.89 -14.25 -13.73
N ALA A 49 -1.94 -15.57 -13.66
CA ALA A 49 -2.13 -16.25 -12.38
C ALA A 49 -1.02 -15.82 -11.41
N TYR A 50 -1.39 -15.60 -10.16
CA TYR A 50 -0.47 -15.19 -9.11
C TYR A 50 -0.71 -15.97 -7.82
N LYS A 51 0.25 -15.89 -6.91
CA LYS A 51 0.15 -16.51 -5.58
C LYS A 51 -0.20 -15.45 -4.54
N PRO A 52 -1.02 -15.79 -3.53
CA PRO A 52 -1.25 -14.93 -2.38
C PRO A 52 0.06 -14.40 -1.78
N GLY A 53 0.08 -13.11 -1.45
CA GLY A 53 1.25 -12.41 -0.91
C GLY A 53 2.18 -11.77 -1.95
N GLN A 54 1.97 -12.00 -3.25
CA GLN A 54 2.71 -11.31 -4.31
C GLN A 54 2.27 -9.85 -4.47
N TYR A 55 3.05 -9.09 -5.24
CA TYR A 55 2.85 -7.66 -5.49
C TYR A 55 2.92 -7.31 -6.97
N VAL A 56 2.40 -6.15 -7.30
CA VAL A 56 2.53 -5.54 -8.64
C VAL A 56 3.03 -4.10 -8.51
N SER A 57 3.74 -3.62 -9.51
CA SER A 57 4.10 -2.20 -9.62
C SER A 57 2.97 -1.41 -10.26
N MET A 58 2.52 -0.37 -9.56
CA MET A 58 1.58 0.64 -10.08
C MET A 58 2.23 2.00 -10.15
N GLY A 59 1.66 2.89 -10.94
CA GLY A 59 2.21 4.22 -11.08
C GLY A 59 1.28 5.24 -11.68
N LEU A 60 1.67 6.50 -11.47
CA LEU A 60 1.10 7.69 -12.09
C LEU A 60 2.24 8.53 -12.68
N GLY A 61 1.90 9.39 -13.62
CA GLY A 61 2.86 10.31 -14.19
C GLY A 61 3.28 11.42 -13.25
N TRP A 62 4.48 11.95 -13.46
CA TRP A 62 4.86 13.20 -12.82
C TRP A 62 3.95 14.35 -13.21
N TRP A 63 3.24 14.25 -14.33
CA TRP A 63 2.27 15.24 -14.85
C TRP A 63 0.96 15.26 -14.06
N GLU A 64 0.70 14.28 -13.20
CA GLU A 64 -0.53 14.28 -12.39
C GLU A 64 -0.42 15.22 -11.21
N ASP A 65 -1.53 15.86 -10.90
CA ASP A 65 -1.70 16.69 -9.72
C ASP A 65 -1.47 15.87 -8.45
N ARG A 66 -1.23 16.53 -7.36
CA ARG A 66 -1.03 15.89 -6.06
C ARG A 66 -1.81 16.60 -4.96
N SER A 67 -2.17 15.87 -3.92
CA SER A 67 -2.90 16.39 -2.76
C SER A 67 -2.05 17.42 -2.00
N GLU A 68 -2.69 18.50 -1.58
CA GLU A 68 -2.10 19.47 -0.64
C GLU A 68 -1.69 18.80 0.69
N GLY A 69 -0.77 19.44 1.41
CA GLY A 69 -0.29 18.95 2.72
C GLY A 69 0.75 17.83 2.65
N CYS A 70 1.13 17.40 1.44
CA CYS A 70 2.15 16.36 1.25
C CYS A 70 3.50 16.91 0.76
N GLY A 71 3.74 18.21 0.87
CA GLY A 71 4.94 18.89 0.41
C GLY A 71 5.07 18.97 -1.13
N LYS A 72 5.97 19.81 -1.61
CA LYS A 72 6.33 19.91 -3.03
C LYS A 72 7.35 18.83 -3.38
N ASP A 73 7.11 18.12 -4.47
CA ASP A 73 8.12 17.19 -4.99
C ASP A 73 9.13 17.90 -5.91
N LYS A 74 10.11 17.13 -6.40
CA LYS A 74 11.17 17.68 -7.24
C LYS A 74 10.65 18.41 -8.48
N LEU A 75 9.58 17.91 -9.13
CA LEU A 75 9.03 18.55 -10.33
C LEU A 75 8.45 19.92 -10.01
N MET A 76 7.70 20.02 -8.91
CA MET A 76 7.09 21.29 -8.48
C MET A 76 8.15 22.32 -8.08
N VAL A 77 9.20 21.87 -7.36
CA VAL A 77 10.33 22.74 -7.03
C VAL A 77 11.05 23.24 -8.28
N LEU A 78 11.20 22.39 -9.31
CA LEU A 78 11.75 22.82 -10.60
C LEU A 78 10.83 23.82 -11.32
N GLY A 79 9.52 23.59 -11.26
CA GLY A 79 8.51 24.51 -11.83
C GLY A 79 8.56 25.89 -11.19
N ASP A 80 8.54 25.95 -9.85
CA ASP A 80 8.66 27.22 -9.11
C ASP A 80 9.93 28.00 -9.54
N ARG A 81 11.08 27.32 -9.59
CA ARG A 81 12.34 27.94 -10.03
C ARG A 81 12.28 28.47 -11.46
N LEU A 82 11.59 27.76 -12.36
CA LEU A 82 11.40 28.24 -13.74
C LEU A 82 10.49 29.47 -13.80
N ASP A 83 9.48 29.55 -12.94
CA ASP A 83 8.58 30.70 -12.86
C ASP A 83 9.29 31.90 -12.23
N ASP A 84 10.05 31.74 -11.14
CA ASP A 84 10.88 32.78 -10.55
C ASP A 84 11.85 33.38 -11.59
N LEU A 85 12.45 32.55 -12.45
CA LEU A 85 13.37 32.99 -13.50
C LEU A 85 12.68 33.67 -14.70
N LYS A 86 11.36 33.62 -14.83
CA LYS A 86 10.60 34.41 -15.81
C LYS A 86 10.38 35.85 -15.33
N ASP A 87 10.22 36.01 -14.01
CA ASP A 87 9.94 37.28 -13.37
C ASP A 87 11.22 38.09 -13.14
N ASP A 88 12.38 37.43 -13.02
CA ASP A 88 13.69 38.08 -12.79
C ASP A 88 14.67 37.85 -13.95
N GLU A 89 14.70 38.76 -14.91
CA GLU A 89 15.54 38.65 -16.11
C GLU A 89 17.06 38.75 -15.84
N GLN A 90 17.48 39.11 -14.63
CA GLN A 90 18.89 39.41 -14.32
C GLN A 90 19.66 38.31 -13.58
N GLU A 91 18.99 37.30 -12.97
CA GLU A 91 19.67 36.32 -12.09
C GLU A 91 20.16 35.03 -12.75
N ALA A 92 19.70 34.65 -13.96
CA ALA A 92 20.15 33.41 -14.58
C ALA A 92 20.57 33.54 -16.04
N THR A 93 21.63 32.84 -16.41
CA THR A 93 22.09 32.74 -17.79
C THR A 93 21.11 31.96 -18.67
N ALA A 94 21.13 32.24 -19.98
CA ALA A 94 20.30 31.50 -20.94
C ALA A 94 20.58 29.95 -20.89
N GLU A 95 21.82 29.57 -20.62
CA GLU A 95 22.24 28.17 -20.49
C GLU A 95 21.62 27.51 -19.24
N GLU A 96 21.55 28.24 -18.13
CA GLU A 96 20.91 27.71 -16.89
C GLU A 96 19.40 27.56 -17.05
N LYS A 97 18.73 28.51 -17.69
CA LYS A 97 17.30 28.43 -18.03
C LYS A 97 17.01 27.25 -18.93
N GLU A 98 17.78 27.07 -19.99
CA GLU A 98 17.66 25.93 -20.91
C GLU A 98 17.86 24.58 -20.19
N LYS A 99 18.86 24.48 -19.32
CA LYS A 99 19.15 23.28 -18.54
C LYS A 99 17.99 22.91 -17.62
N LEU A 100 17.42 23.87 -16.89
CA LEU A 100 16.28 23.65 -16.00
C LEU A 100 15.02 23.25 -16.78
N THR A 101 14.74 23.92 -17.90
CA THR A 101 13.63 23.57 -18.80
C THR A 101 13.74 22.15 -19.30
N ASN A 102 14.92 21.77 -19.81
CA ASN A 102 15.18 20.41 -20.27
C ASN A 102 15.03 19.36 -19.14
N GLU A 103 15.42 19.69 -17.91
CA GLU A 103 15.24 18.79 -16.76
C GLU A 103 13.75 18.63 -16.41
N TYR A 104 12.99 19.72 -16.38
CA TYR A 104 11.54 19.70 -16.14
C TYR A 104 10.82 18.89 -17.20
N GLU A 105 11.06 19.16 -18.49
CA GLU A 105 10.42 18.47 -19.61
C GLU A 105 10.72 16.98 -19.64
N LYS A 106 11.95 16.57 -19.29
CA LYS A 106 12.33 15.16 -19.17
C LYS A 106 11.70 14.46 -17.97
N LEU A 107 11.49 15.20 -16.88
CA LEU A 107 10.92 14.61 -15.66
C LEU A 107 9.41 14.49 -15.77
N VAL A 108 8.73 15.51 -16.27
CA VAL A 108 7.26 15.54 -16.36
C VAL A 108 6.71 14.39 -17.19
N GLN A 109 7.43 13.91 -18.20
CA GLN A 109 7.01 12.81 -19.07
C GLN A 109 7.22 11.41 -18.45
N LYS A 110 7.76 11.30 -17.25
CA LYS A 110 8.07 10.01 -16.63
C LYS A 110 6.94 9.50 -15.74
N LEU A 111 6.91 8.18 -15.59
CA LEU A 111 6.08 7.52 -14.57
C LEU A 111 6.82 7.45 -13.23
N ILE A 112 6.09 7.68 -12.17
CA ILE A 112 6.46 7.33 -10.80
C ILE A 112 5.87 5.95 -10.52
N LYS A 113 6.70 4.97 -10.21
CA LYS A 113 6.25 3.59 -9.98
C LYS A 113 6.65 3.12 -8.59
N ARG A 114 5.76 2.38 -7.93
CA ARG A 114 6.01 1.71 -6.66
C ARG A 114 5.33 0.35 -6.65
N SER A 115 5.91 -0.58 -5.91
CA SER A 115 5.34 -1.91 -5.72
C SER A 115 4.36 -1.90 -4.55
N TYR A 116 3.20 -2.51 -4.77
CA TYR A 116 2.15 -2.66 -3.78
C TYR A 116 1.73 -4.12 -3.70
N SER A 117 1.65 -4.64 -2.49
CA SER A 117 1.10 -5.97 -2.25
C SER A 117 -0.33 -6.02 -2.77
N ILE A 118 -0.65 -7.09 -3.47
CA ILE A 118 -2.03 -7.36 -3.88
C ILE A 118 -2.80 -7.70 -2.61
N CYS A 119 -3.83 -6.93 -2.36
CA CYS A 119 -4.84 -7.22 -1.35
C CYS A 119 -5.98 -8.03 -1.99
N HIS A 120 -6.97 -8.36 -1.18
CA HIS A 120 -8.13 -9.12 -1.63
C HIS A 120 -9.31 -8.75 -0.74
N PRO A 121 -10.52 -8.59 -1.27
CA PRO A 121 -11.69 -8.33 -0.44
C PRO A 121 -12.00 -9.46 0.54
N VAL A 122 -11.37 -10.63 0.36
CA VAL A 122 -11.51 -11.87 1.13
C VAL A 122 -12.88 -12.50 0.93
N LEU A 123 -13.96 -11.77 1.24
CA LEU A 123 -15.33 -12.22 1.04
C LEU A 123 -16.06 -11.29 0.06
N GLU A 124 -16.96 -11.87 -0.74
CA GLU A 124 -17.95 -11.15 -1.53
C GLU A 124 -19.12 -10.71 -0.61
N GLU A 125 -20.04 -9.91 -1.12
CA GLU A 125 -21.20 -9.41 -0.35
C GLU A 125 -22.15 -10.53 0.12
N ASP A 126 -22.20 -11.67 -0.58
CA ASP A 126 -22.96 -12.86 -0.20
C ASP A 126 -22.26 -13.72 0.86
N GLY A 127 -21.04 -13.36 1.26
CA GLY A 127 -20.23 -14.05 2.25
C GLY A 127 -19.39 -15.19 1.69
N ASP A 128 -19.42 -15.47 0.40
CA ASP A 128 -18.53 -16.42 -0.25
C ASP A 128 -17.13 -15.84 -0.42
N PHE A 129 -16.11 -16.71 -0.54
CA PHE A 129 -14.76 -16.24 -0.81
C PHE A 129 -14.68 -15.56 -2.19
N ALA A 130 -14.11 -14.37 -2.20
CA ALA A 130 -13.93 -13.62 -3.43
C ALA A 130 -12.97 -14.32 -4.41
N ASP A 131 -13.28 -14.25 -5.70
CA ASP A 131 -12.37 -14.76 -6.75
C ASP A 131 -11.27 -13.70 -7.01
N PRO A 132 -10.00 -14.02 -6.76
CA PRO A 132 -8.90 -13.06 -6.89
C PRO A 132 -8.65 -12.58 -8.33
N LEU A 133 -9.23 -13.22 -9.34
CA LEU A 133 -9.11 -12.82 -10.75
C LEU A 133 -10.44 -12.39 -11.36
N LYS A 134 -11.49 -12.28 -10.54
CA LYS A 134 -12.80 -11.82 -11.01
C LYS A 134 -12.69 -10.48 -11.72
N ASP A 135 -13.30 -10.39 -12.87
CA ASP A 135 -13.34 -9.19 -13.69
C ASP A 135 -11.95 -8.63 -14.11
N ASN A 136 -10.88 -9.42 -14.00
CA ASN A 136 -9.53 -9.00 -14.33
C ASN A 136 -9.07 -7.80 -13.48
N SER A 137 -9.46 -7.78 -12.20
CA SER A 137 -9.21 -6.70 -11.24
C SER A 137 -8.34 -7.15 -10.08
N LEU A 138 -7.58 -6.21 -9.53
CA LEU A 138 -6.79 -6.38 -8.30
C LEU A 138 -7.17 -5.31 -7.30
N GLU A 139 -7.17 -5.65 -6.01
CA GLU A 139 -7.44 -4.71 -4.92
C GLU A 139 -6.15 -4.32 -4.20
N PHE A 140 -6.12 -3.09 -3.73
CA PHE A 140 -4.98 -2.50 -3.03
C PHE A 140 -5.43 -1.73 -1.79
N TYR A 141 -4.72 -1.92 -0.69
CA TYR A 141 -4.92 -1.28 0.60
C TYR A 141 -3.72 -0.39 0.89
N ILE A 142 -3.89 0.94 0.84
CA ILE A 142 -2.79 1.89 0.75
C ILE A 142 -2.94 3.02 1.76
N THR A 143 -1.86 3.26 2.53
CA THR A 143 -1.72 4.46 3.35
C THR A 143 -1.30 5.64 2.48
N ILE A 144 -2.06 6.73 2.55
CA ILE A 144 -1.70 8.04 2.00
C ILE A 144 -0.82 8.76 3.03
N ILE A 145 0.42 9.00 2.67
CA ILE A 145 1.36 9.68 3.56
C ILE A 145 1.00 11.17 3.57
N ARG A 146 0.58 11.63 4.76
CA ARG A 146 0.28 13.02 5.06
C ARG A 146 1.17 13.50 6.21
N GLY A 147 1.36 14.81 6.29
CA GLY A 147 2.28 15.40 7.26
C GLY A 147 3.73 15.25 6.78
N TRP A 148 4.32 16.35 6.48
CA TRP A 148 5.62 16.46 5.85
C TRP A 148 6.48 17.40 6.71
N ASP A 149 7.63 16.92 7.19
CA ASP A 149 8.62 17.75 7.86
C ASP A 149 9.62 18.30 6.83
N ASP A 150 9.86 19.60 6.84
CA ASP A 150 10.85 20.27 5.98
C ASP A 150 12.23 19.65 6.22
N GLY A 151 12.65 18.79 5.34
CA GLY A 151 13.97 18.10 5.42
C GLY A 151 13.94 16.65 4.95
N ASP A 152 12.79 16.06 4.88
CA ASP A 152 12.61 14.73 4.31
C ASP A 152 12.32 14.78 2.79
N THR A 153 12.40 13.68 2.05
CA THR A 153 12.02 13.62 0.64
C THR A 153 10.53 13.43 0.48
N ALA A 154 9.81 14.38 -0.15
CA ALA A 154 8.36 14.33 -0.32
C ALA A 154 7.88 12.99 -0.90
N PRO A 155 6.79 12.39 -0.37
CA PRO A 155 6.22 11.18 -0.93
C PRO A 155 5.77 11.45 -2.36
N LEU A 156 6.15 10.59 -3.31
CA LEU A 156 5.95 10.91 -4.73
C LEU A 156 4.60 10.42 -5.26
N LEU A 157 4.18 9.20 -4.91
CA LEU A 157 3.06 8.52 -5.55
C LEU A 157 1.77 8.57 -4.73
N THR A 158 1.82 8.31 -3.42
CA THR A 158 0.62 8.25 -2.58
C THR A 158 -0.16 9.57 -2.52
N PRO A 159 0.46 10.77 -2.57
CA PRO A 159 -0.29 12.03 -2.70
C PRO A 159 -1.08 12.18 -4.02
N ARG A 160 -0.66 11.47 -5.07
CA ARG A 160 -1.37 11.42 -6.35
C ARG A 160 -2.50 10.39 -6.30
N PHE A 161 -2.29 9.26 -5.64
CA PHE A 161 -3.36 8.29 -5.39
C PHE A 161 -4.51 8.86 -4.55
N ALA A 162 -4.23 9.80 -3.66
CA ALA A 162 -5.26 10.48 -2.88
C ALA A 162 -6.25 11.32 -3.72
N LEU A 163 -5.94 11.58 -4.97
CA LEU A 163 -6.79 12.31 -5.92
C LEU A 163 -7.50 11.41 -6.94
N LEU A 164 -7.29 10.10 -6.85
CA LEU A 164 -7.95 9.15 -7.74
C LEU A 164 -9.43 9.00 -7.39
N GLY A 165 -10.21 8.68 -8.40
CA GLY A 165 -11.59 8.27 -8.30
C GLY A 165 -11.90 7.13 -9.26
N GLU A 166 -13.13 6.62 -9.18
CA GLU A 166 -13.61 5.60 -10.12
C GLU A 166 -13.61 6.14 -11.54
N GLY A 167 -13.10 5.34 -12.48
CA GLY A 167 -12.92 5.71 -13.87
C GLY A 167 -11.55 6.27 -14.20
N ASP A 168 -10.75 6.66 -13.21
CA ASP A 168 -9.40 7.18 -13.45
C ASP A 168 -8.47 6.11 -14.01
N ARG A 169 -7.57 6.58 -14.88
CA ARG A 169 -6.59 5.73 -15.53
C ARG A 169 -5.27 5.75 -14.76
N ILE A 170 -4.62 4.58 -14.65
CA ILE A 170 -3.31 4.42 -14.01
C ILE A 170 -2.42 3.48 -14.83
N PHE A 171 -1.13 3.51 -14.54
CA PHE A 171 -0.20 2.48 -15.00
C PHE A 171 -0.20 1.29 -14.02
N MET A 172 -0.33 0.07 -14.56
CA MET A 172 -0.09 -1.17 -13.85
C MET A 172 0.87 -2.05 -14.63
N GLN A 173 1.91 -2.58 -13.98
CA GLN A 173 2.85 -3.48 -14.63
C GLN A 173 2.18 -4.83 -14.93
N PRO A 174 2.30 -5.39 -16.16
CA PRO A 174 1.69 -6.69 -16.48
C PRO A 174 2.25 -7.88 -15.69
N LYS A 175 3.45 -7.74 -15.14
CA LYS A 175 4.10 -8.81 -14.37
C LYS A 175 3.81 -8.68 -12.88
N ILE A 176 3.21 -9.73 -12.30
CA ILE A 176 3.08 -9.92 -10.85
C ILE A 176 4.32 -10.66 -10.36
N THR A 177 4.89 -10.25 -9.23
CA THR A 177 6.14 -10.79 -8.69
C THR A 177 6.13 -10.84 -7.17
N GLY A 178 7.13 -11.48 -6.57
CA GLY A 178 7.33 -11.56 -5.12
C GLY A 178 7.52 -13.01 -4.66
N PHE A 179 8.26 -13.16 -3.58
CA PHE A 179 8.56 -14.45 -2.94
C PHE A 179 7.93 -14.60 -1.55
N TYR A 180 7.17 -13.61 -1.13
CA TYR A 180 6.41 -13.64 0.10
C TYR A 180 5.11 -14.42 -0.13
N THR A 181 5.21 -15.75 -0.13
CA THR A 181 4.14 -16.68 -0.50
C THR A 181 4.04 -17.83 0.51
N LEU A 182 2.99 -18.62 0.39
CA LEU A 182 2.77 -19.84 1.20
C LEU A 182 3.52 -21.06 0.67
N ASP A 183 4.45 -20.90 -0.25
CA ASP A 183 5.20 -22.02 -0.85
C ASP A 183 5.97 -22.80 0.23
N GLY A 184 5.77 -24.09 0.27
CA GLY A 184 6.45 -24.97 1.22
C GLY A 184 5.88 -25.01 2.64
N VAL A 185 4.78 -24.31 2.90
CA VAL A 185 4.07 -24.38 4.18
C VAL A 185 3.25 -25.66 4.24
N PRO A 186 3.50 -26.56 5.22
CA PRO A 186 2.69 -27.76 5.43
C PRO A 186 1.26 -27.42 5.84
N LYS A 187 0.30 -28.25 5.41
CA LYS A 187 -1.13 -28.01 5.63
C LYS A 187 -1.52 -27.99 7.11
N GLU A 188 -0.79 -28.73 7.94
CA GLU A 188 -1.00 -28.89 9.38
C GLU A 188 -0.23 -27.87 10.25
N SER A 189 0.62 -27.05 9.66
CA SER A 189 1.44 -26.09 10.40
C SER A 189 0.63 -24.93 10.94
N ASP A 190 0.92 -24.49 12.17
CA ASP A 190 0.38 -23.22 12.65
C ASP A 190 1.03 -22.05 11.92
N LEU A 191 0.23 -21.09 11.49
CA LEU A 191 0.68 -19.87 10.83
C LEU A 191 0.33 -18.64 11.67
N ILE A 192 1.33 -17.78 11.84
CA ILE A 192 1.19 -16.52 12.58
C ILE A 192 1.49 -15.36 11.61
N PHE A 193 0.48 -14.59 11.32
CA PHE A 193 0.58 -13.37 10.52
C PHE A 193 0.68 -12.17 11.45
N GLY A 194 1.76 -11.41 11.37
CA GLY A 194 1.94 -10.18 12.12
C GLY A 194 1.97 -8.97 11.20
N ALA A 195 1.06 -8.04 11.38
CA ALA A 195 0.95 -6.84 10.54
C ALA A 195 0.95 -5.55 11.33
N THR A 196 1.36 -4.46 10.69
CA THR A 196 1.10 -3.09 11.15
C THR A 196 0.40 -2.30 10.05
N GLY A 197 -0.81 -1.80 10.35
CA GLY A 197 -1.62 -1.05 9.39
C GLY A 197 -1.78 -1.80 8.07
N THR A 198 -1.50 -1.15 6.94
CA THR A 198 -1.61 -1.75 5.59
C THR A 198 -0.65 -2.92 5.31
N GLY A 199 0.19 -3.31 6.26
CA GLY A 199 0.93 -4.59 6.23
C GLY A 199 0.01 -5.81 6.22
N GLU A 200 -1.26 -5.66 6.58
CA GLU A 200 -2.29 -6.69 6.45
C GLU A 200 -2.60 -7.07 4.98
N ALA A 201 -2.37 -6.16 4.03
CA ALA A 201 -2.70 -6.35 2.63
C ALA A 201 -2.24 -7.69 2.01
N PRO A 202 -0.97 -8.12 2.12
CA PRO A 202 -0.55 -9.41 1.58
C PRO A 202 -1.08 -10.60 2.38
N HIS A 203 -1.48 -10.42 3.64
CA HIS A 203 -1.97 -11.49 4.51
C HIS A 203 -3.41 -11.87 4.16
N ASN A 204 -4.27 -10.92 3.79
CA ASN A 204 -5.67 -11.16 3.45
C ASN A 204 -5.84 -12.25 2.38
N PRO A 205 -5.20 -12.18 1.20
CA PRO A 205 -5.30 -13.26 0.22
C PRO A 205 -4.65 -14.57 0.67
N MET A 206 -3.62 -14.51 1.54
CA MET A 206 -3.00 -15.71 2.09
C MET A 206 -3.97 -16.44 3.03
N ILE A 207 -4.62 -15.70 3.94
CA ILE A 207 -5.61 -16.23 4.89
C ILE A 207 -6.82 -16.78 4.13
N ALA A 208 -7.36 -16.02 3.17
CA ALA A 208 -8.46 -16.49 2.33
C ALA A 208 -8.13 -17.82 1.65
N TRP A 209 -6.95 -17.90 1.03
CA TRP A 209 -6.51 -19.11 0.34
C TRP A 209 -6.37 -20.30 1.29
N LEU A 210 -5.78 -20.11 2.48
CA LEU A 210 -5.61 -21.17 3.48
C LEU A 210 -6.95 -21.73 3.95
N LEU A 211 -7.89 -20.85 4.32
CA LEU A 211 -9.21 -21.24 4.79
C LEU A 211 -10.03 -21.93 3.69
N GLN A 212 -10.00 -21.39 2.48
CA GLN A 212 -10.69 -21.97 1.31
C GLN A 212 -10.16 -23.35 0.92
N ASN A 213 -8.85 -23.58 1.12
CA ASN A 213 -8.20 -24.86 0.81
C ASN A 213 -8.13 -25.83 2.00
N GLY A 214 -8.85 -25.53 3.09
CA GLY A 214 -9.00 -26.41 4.24
C GLY A 214 -7.69 -26.66 4.98
N HIS A 215 -6.96 -25.57 5.28
CA HIS A 215 -5.78 -25.64 6.14
C HIS A 215 -6.16 -26.18 7.52
N GLU A 216 -5.35 -27.08 8.07
CA GLU A 216 -5.66 -27.86 9.28
C GLU A 216 -5.01 -27.29 10.55
N GLY A 217 -3.90 -26.57 10.41
CA GLY A 217 -3.24 -25.86 11.51
C GLY A 217 -3.97 -24.60 11.95
N GLN A 218 -3.55 -24.04 13.07
CA GLN A 218 -4.08 -22.76 13.55
C GLN A 218 -3.56 -21.62 12.68
N ILE A 219 -4.42 -20.66 12.38
CA ILE A 219 -4.11 -19.43 11.64
C ILE A 219 -4.39 -18.27 12.58
N VAL A 220 -3.36 -17.52 12.94
CA VAL A 220 -3.52 -16.34 13.80
C VAL A 220 -3.08 -15.10 13.02
N SER A 221 -3.98 -14.13 12.85
CA SER A 221 -3.67 -12.81 12.29
C SER A 221 -3.62 -11.78 13.41
N ILE A 222 -2.44 -11.21 13.65
CA ILE A 222 -2.20 -10.19 14.68
C ILE A 222 -1.95 -8.87 13.95
N VAL A 223 -2.89 -7.93 14.05
CA VAL A 223 -2.79 -6.63 13.38
C VAL A 223 -2.67 -5.52 14.42
N CYS A 224 -1.65 -4.69 14.27
CA CYS A 224 -1.40 -3.55 15.14
C CYS A 224 -1.57 -2.24 14.38
N ALA A 225 -2.44 -1.36 14.89
CA ALA A 225 -2.70 -0.03 14.35
C ALA A 225 -2.60 1.06 15.43
N ARG A 226 -2.72 2.32 15.04
CA ARG A 226 -2.83 3.42 16.00
C ARG A 226 -4.22 3.46 16.60
N TYR A 227 -5.23 3.41 15.73
CA TYR A 227 -6.65 3.47 16.04
C TYR A 227 -7.36 2.31 15.35
N LEU A 228 -8.53 1.92 15.86
CA LEU A 228 -9.35 0.88 15.25
C LEU A 228 -9.80 1.28 13.84
N GLU A 229 -10.08 2.55 13.62
CA GLU A 229 -10.45 3.11 12.31
C GLU A 229 -9.35 2.97 11.23
N ASP A 230 -8.09 2.73 11.64
CA ASP A 230 -6.98 2.43 10.74
C ASP A 230 -7.04 0.99 10.17
N LEU A 231 -8.05 0.19 10.51
CA LEU A 231 -8.22 -1.21 10.09
C LEU A 231 -9.51 -1.37 9.29
N ALA A 232 -9.38 -1.62 7.99
CA ALA A 232 -10.52 -1.63 7.07
C ALA A 232 -11.20 -3.00 6.90
N TYR A 233 -10.60 -4.09 7.40
CA TYR A 233 -11.07 -5.47 7.19
C TYR A 233 -11.57 -6.16 8.46
N VAL A 234 -11.80 -5.39 9.55
CA VAL A 234 -12.20 -5.93 10.86
C VAL A 234 -13.43 -6.82 10.77
N ASP A 235 -14.51 -6.32 10.14
CA ASP A 235 -15.77 -7.07 10.03
C ASP A 235 -15.61 -8.36 9.21
N VAL A 236 -14.79 -8.31 8.17
CA VAL A 236 -14.50 -9.48 7.33
C VAL A 236 -13.77 -10.55 8.14
N HIS A 237 -12.76 -10.15 8.90
CA HIS A 237 -11.99 -11.10 9.72
C HIS A 237 -12.81 -11.67 10.87
N HIS A 238 -13.67 -10.89 11.51
CA HIS A 238 -14.61 -11.42 12.51
C HIS A 238 -15.59 -12.44 11.91
N SER A 239 -16.11 -12.18 10.70
CA SER A 239 -16.94 -13.14 9.97
C SER A 239 -16.20 -14.45 9.66
N LEU A 240 -14.88 -14.38 9.41
CA LEU A 240 -14.05 -15.59 9.25
C LEU A 240 -13.84 -16.33 10.56
N GLU A 241 -13.62 -15.65 11.69
CA GLU A 241 -13.51 -16.29 13.01
C GLU A 241 -14.80 -17.05 13.38
N GLU A 242 -15.97 -16.49 13.09
CA GLU A 242 -17.25 -17.16 13.31
C GLU A 242 -17.43 -18.41 12.46
N ARG A 243 -16.79 -18.51 11.30
CA ARG A 243 -16.91 -19.60 10.33
C ARG A 243 -15.86 -20.70 10.49
N PHE A 244 -14.67 -20.35 11.01
CA PHE A 244 -13.51 -21.25 11.03
C PHE A 244 -12.90 -21.32 12.43
N GLU A 245 -13.08 -22.41 13.13
CA GLU A 245 -12.58 -22.65 14.50
C GLU A 245 -11.05 -22.56 14.62
N ASN A 246 -10.33 -22.76 13.52
CA ASN A 246 -8.87 -22.68 13.48
C ASN A 246 -8.33 -21.31 13.03
N TYR A 247 -9.19 -20.29 12.92
CA TYR A 247 -8.80 -18.91 12.59
C TYR A 247 -9.01 -17.99 13.78
N HIS A 248 -8.03 -17.12 14.03
CA HIS A 248 -8.06 -16.14 15.11
C HIS A 248 -7.59 -14.76 14.59
N TYR A 249 -8.37 -13.72 14.88
CA TYR A 249 -8.03 -12.35 14.53
C TYR A 249 -7.79 -11.51 15.78
N VAL A 250 -6.54 -11.05 15.96
CA VAL A 250 -6.09 -10.29 17.12
C VAL A 250 -5.83 -8.86 16.74
N ILE A 251 -6.61 -7.93 17.28
CA ILE A 251 -6.46 -6.49 17.07
C ILE A 251 -5.69 -5.88 18.23
N LEU A 252 -4.61 -5.16 17.90
CA LEU A 252 -3.82 -4.38 18.85
C LEU A 252 -3.90 -2.90 18.44
N THR A 253 -4.49 -2.06 19.28
CA THR A 253 -4.45 -0.60 19.08
C THR A 253 -3.45 0.04 20.04
N THR A 254 -2.85 1.16 19.64
CA THR A 254 -1.83 1.82 20.47
C THR A 254 -2.23 3.20 20.93
N ARG A 255 -3.39 3.72 20.46
CA ARG A 255 -3.93 5.04 20.83
C ARG A 255 -5.40 5.02 21.27
N ASP A 256 -6.16 3.96 20.92
CA ASP A 256 -7.53 3.69 21.41
C ASP A 256 -7.49 2.91 22.71
N LEU A 257 -6.66 3.34 23.64
CA LEU A 257 -6.51 2.67 24.93
C LEU A 257 -7.04 3.56 26.05
N PRO A 258 -7.66 2.97 27.10
CA PRO A 258 -7.93 3.69 28.33
C PRO A 258 -6.67 4.34 28.90
N PRO A 259 -6.80 5.44 29.65
CA PRO A 259 -5.67 6.05 30.33
C PRO A 259 -4.86 5.00 31.13
N ASP A 260 -3.55 5.14 31.12
CA ASP A 260 -2.58 4.28 31.83
C ASP A 260 -2.53 2.81 31.38
N THR A 261 -3.20 2.44 30.27
CA THR A 261 -3.10 1.10 29.69
C THR A 261 -1.78 0.95 28.95
N PRO A 262 -0.96 -0.07 29.25
CA PRO A 262 0.27 -0.35 28.51
C PRO A 262 -0.01 -0.65 27.03
N LYS A 263 0.77 -0.05 26.14
CA LYS A 263 0.74 -0.37 24.72
C LYS A 263 1.32 -1.75 24.48
N VAL A 264 0.62 -2.56 23.70
CA VAL A 264 1.06 -3.88 23.25
C VAL A 264 1.28 -3.81 21.75
N TYR A 265 2.46 -4.15 21.30
CA TYR A 265 2.80 -4.29 19.89
C TYR A 265 2.84 -5.76 19.49
N VAL A 266 2.89 -6.07 18.18
CA VAL A 266 2.97 -7.44 17.67
C VAL A 266 4.08 -8.23 18.37
N GLN A 267 5.29 -7.66 18.46
CA GLN A 267 6.43 -8.32 19.11
C GLN A 267 6.25 -8.54 20.62
N ASP A 268 5.46 -7.70 21.29
CA ASP A 268 5.15 -7.87 22.71
C ASP A 268 4.14 -9.00 22.90
N TYR A 269 3.11 -9.05 22.05
CA TYR A 269 2.12 -10.13 22.03
C TYR A 269 2.77 -11.50 21.80
N LEU A 270 3.78 -11.56 20.93
CA LEU A 270 4.55 -12.78 20.66
C LEU A 270 5.48 -13.19 21.82
N LYS A 271 5.84 -12.28 22.73
CA LYS A 271 6.83 -12.53 23.80
C LYS A 271 6.24 -12.64 25.19
N ASN A 272 5.06 -12.09 25.42
CA ASN A 272 4.47 -12.01 26.76
C ASN A 272 3.59 -13.22 27.15
N GLY A 273 3.51 -14.25 26.29
CA GLY A 273 2.71 -15.45 26.51
C GLY A 273 1.27 -15.38 25.97
N SER A 274 0.84 -14.24 25.41
CA SER A 274 -0.54 -14.08 24.92
C SER A 274 -0.86 -15.02 23.74
N LEU A 275 0.13 -15.27 22.86
CA LEU A 275 -0.06 -16.19 21.75
C LEU A 275 -0.20 -17.65 22.23
N GLU A 276 0.60 -18.05 23.21
CA GLU A 276 0.52 -19.37 23.82
C GLU A 276 -0.79 -19.58 24.57
N GLU A 277 -1.28 -18.55 25.25
CA GLU A 277 -2.58 -18.57 25.92
C GLU A 277 -3.71 -18.73 24.91
N LEU A 278 -3.70 -17.97 23.82
CA LEU A 278 -4.68 -18.06 22.74
C LEU A 278 -4.72 -19.48 22.13
N LEU A 279 -3.56 -20.05 21.85
CA LEU A 279 -3.44 -21.34 21.18
C LEU A 279 -3.47 -22.55 22.11
N GLY A 280 -3.41 -22.34 23.43
CA GLY A 280 -3.36 -23.42 24.45
C GLY A 280 -2.11 -24.29 24.35
N LYS A 281 -1.05 -23.84 23.66
CA LYS A 281 0.20 -24.57 23.44
C LYS A 281 1.39 -23.64 23.27
N PRO A 282 2.62 -24.06 23.67
CA PRO A 282 3.80 -23.21 23.54
C PRO A 282 4.15 -22.94 22.07
N ILE A 283 4.86 -21.83 21.83
CA ILE A 283 5.46 -21.55 20.52
C ILE A 283 6.58 -22.54 20.28
N ASP A 284 6.59 -23.18 19.12
CA ASP A 284 7.62 -24.12 18.70
C ASP A 284 8.20 -23.75 17.31
N PRO A 285 9.36 -24.32 16.93
CA PRO A 285 10.00 -24.01 15.65
C PRO A 285 9.23 -24.49 14.40
N SER A 286 8.17 -25.29 14.55
CA SER A 286 7.37 -25.78 13.41
C SER A 286 6.37 -24.74 12.90
N ARG A 287 6.18 -23.64 13.63
CA ARG A 287 5.29 -22.56 13.23
C ARG A 287 5.92 -21.66 12.19
N HIS A 288 5.10 -21.19 11.30
CA HIS A 288 5.50 -20.24 10.25
C HIS A 288 5.05 -18.83 10.62
N PHE A 289 5.98 -17.88 10.58
CA PHE A 289 5.72 -16.46 10.84
C PHE A 289 5.80 -15.66 9.55
N PHE A 290 4.74 -14.93 9.26
CA PHE A 290 4.64 -13.98 8.15
C PHE A 290 4.52 -12.57 8.71
N LEU A 291 5.53 -11.71 8.48
CA LEU A 291 5.57 -10.37 9.06
C LEU A 291 5.59 -9.32 7.95
N CYS A 292 4.68 -8.37 7.99
CA CYS A 292 4.62 -7.27 7.03
C CYS A 292 4.21 -5.95 7.70
N GLY A 293 4.80 -4.83 7.29
CA GLY A 293 4.47 -3.50 7.80
C GLY A 293 5.69 -2.70 8.22
N ASN A 294 5.64 -2.07 9.39
CA ASN A 294 6.69 -1.19 9.88
C ASN A 294 8.04 -1.94 9.98
N PRO A 295 9.12 -1.40 9.37
CA PRO A 295 10.46 -1.99 9.46
C PRO A 295 10.96 -2.27 10.88
N ASP A 296 10.59 -1.45 11.86
CA ASP A 296 10.96 -1.68 13.26
C ASP A 296 10.23 -2.90 13.88
N MET A 297 9.01 -3.21 13.43
CA MET A 297 8.29 -4.43 13.82
C MET A 297 8.88 -5.67 13.14
N VAL A 298 9.17 -5.59 11.86
CA VAL A 298 9.73 -6.69 11.06
C VAL A 298 11.18 -6.98 11.43
N GLY A 299 11.89 -6.02 12.07
CA GLY A 299 13.31 -6.14 12.39
C GLY A 299 14.21 -5.97 11.16
N ALA A 300 13.75 -5.23 10.16
CA ALA A 300 14.55 -4.96 8.97
C ALA A 300 15.85 -4.20 9.30
N PRO A 301 16.97 -4.53 8.63
CA PRO A 301 18.23 -3.85 8.86
C PRO A 301 18.11 -2.34 8.59
N LYS A 302 18.47 -1.51 9.57
CA LYS A 302 18.49 -0.05 9.37
C LYS A 302 19.65 0.30 8.44
N ARG A 303 19.37 0.98 7.32
CA ARG A 303 20.42 1.57 6.50
C ARG A 303 21.10 2.69 7.29
N VAL A 304 22.31 2.47 7.75
CA VAL A 304 23.16 3.52 8.30
C VAL A 304 23.63 4.38 7.13
N LYS A 305 23.23 5.66 7.11
CA LYS A 305 23.77 6.62 6.12
C LYS A 305 25.30 6.62 6.24
N GLY A 306 26.00 6.18 5.22
CA GLY A 306 27.48 6.24 5.14
C GLY A 306 28.22 4.89 5.11
N LYS A 307 27.57 3.77 4.86
CA LYS A 307 28.27 2.52 4.52
C LYS A 307 27.66 1.87 3.29
#